data_f5dd87a0b04f6157dd222ac7a3664df3
#
_entry.id   f5dd87a0b04f6157dd222ac7a3664df3
#
_cell.length_a   1.000
_cell.length_b   1.000
_cell.length_c   1.000
_cell.angle_alpha   90.00
_cell.angle_beta   90.00
_cell.angle_gamma   90.00
#
_symmetry.space_group_name_H-M   'P 1'
#
loop_
_entity.id
_entity.type
_entity.pdbx_description
1 polymer ?
#
loop_
_entity_poly.entity_id
_entity_poly.type
_entity_poly.pdbx_seq_one_letter_code
_entity_poly.pdbx_strand_id
1 'polypeptide(L)'
;SKKPLEFSNNEAGFVTFKVWMEELAEKYGKDVVIPGMEPTGHYWFNLGAYLQDNGMKPVHVNPHHVKKSKELDDNNPNKNDRKDPKTIAALVNEGRFSYPYIPTGVYAEIRSLSNLRLQAQEEITRIKNRIARWFSIYFPEIKEVYKNPGAVSGLMILKVAPLPKD
;
A
#
# COMPACT_ATOMS: atom_id res chain seq x y z
N SER A 1 29.10 -12.10 -4.40
CA SER A 1 27.72 -11.63 -4.30
C SER A 1 27.07 -11.67 -5.66
N LYS A 2 26.03 -12.50 -5.80
CA LYS A 2 25.26 -12.55 -7.05
C LYS A 2 24.41 -11.29 -7.15
N LYS A 3 24.23 -10.78 -8.38
CA LYS A 3 23.33 -9.66 -8.66
C LYS A 3 21.92 -10.03 -8.18
N PRO A 4 21.15 -9.10 -7.57
CA PRO A 4 19.75 -9.32 -7.27
C PRO A 4 18.97 -9.59 -8.56
N LEU A 5 17.95 -10.44 -8.50
CA LEU A 5 17.02 -10.60 -9.59
C LEU A 5 16.08 -9.38 -9.61
N GLU A 6 15.97 -8.74 -10.77
CA GLU A 6 14.96 -7.72 -11.04
C GLU A 6 13.90 -8.32 -11.95
N PHE A 7 12.63 -8.15 -11.62
CA PHE A 7 11.50 -8.65 -12.39
C PHE A 7 10.32 -7.69 -12.36
N SER A 8 9.48 -7.75 -13.38
CA SER A 8 8.30 -6.90 -13.49
C SER A 8 7.18 -7.39 -12.58
N ASN A 9 6.38 -6.46 -12.02
CA ASN A 9 5.21 -6.78 -11.21
C ASN A 9 4.01 -7.19 -12.08
N ASN A 10 4.17 -8.29 -12.83
CA ASN A 10 3.18 -8.92 -13.69
C ASN A 10 3.43 -10.44 -13.74
N GLU A 11 2.53 -11.17 -14.36
CA GLU A 11 2.57 -12.63 -14.44
C GLU A 11 3.89 -13.16 -14.99
N ALA A 12 4.40 -12.61 -16.08
CA ALA A 12 5.67 -13.03 -16.68
C ALA A 12 6.86 -12.84 -15.73
N GLY A 13 6.87 -11.71 -14.98
CA GLY A 13 7.87 -11.44 -13.96
C GLY A 13 7.76 -12.41 -12.78
N PHE A 14 6.55 -12.77 -12.38
CA PHE A 14 6.32 -13.74 -11.28
C PHE A 14 6.77 -15.15 -11.66
N VAL A 15 6.53 -15.56 -12.91
CA VAL A 15 7.08 -16.82 -13.45
C VAL A 15 8.61 -16.81 -13.38
N THR A 16 9.23 -15.73 -13.84
CA THR A 16 10.70 -15.58 -13.79
C THR A 16 11.22 -15.67 -12.35
N PHE A 17 10.53 -15.04 -11.40
CA PHE A 17 10.89 -15.10 -9.98
C PHE A 17 10.74 -16.53 -9.40
N LYS A 18 9.66 -17.22 -9.76
CA LYS A 18 9.43 -18.60 -9.33
C LYS A 18 10.52 -19.54 -9.83
N VAL A 19 10.81 -19.51 -11.12
CA VAL A 19 11.89 -20.33 -11.73
C VAL A 19 13.25 -20.06 -11.05
N TRP A 20 13.55 -18.78 -10.82
CA TRP A 20 14.79 -18.41 -10.12
C TRP A 20 14.86 -18.96 -8.68
N MET A 21 13.73 -18.98 -7.95
CA MET A 21 13.69 -19.57 -6.60
C MET A 21 13.91 -21.11 -6.66
N GLU A 22 13.27 -21.78 -7.63
CA GLU A 22 13.40 -23.22 -7.83
C GLU A 22 14.86 -23.60 -8.19
N GLU A 23 15.50 -22.87 -9.08
CA GLU A 23 16.92 -23.05 -9.43
C GLU A 23 17.85 -22.84 -8.22
N LEU A 24 17.52 -21.88 -7.35
CA LEU A 24 18.28 -21.67 -6.12
C LEU A 24 18.08 -22.80 -5.12
N ALA A 25 16.85 -23.29 -4.97
CA ALA A 25 16.54 -24.43 -4.10
C ALA A 25 17.34 -25.66 -4.52
N GLU A 26 17.29 -26.01 -5.80
CA GLU A 26 18.04 -27.12 -6.36
C GLU A 26 19.55 -26.95 -6.15
N LYS A 27 20.07 -25.78 -6.50
CA LYS A 27 21.51 -25.50 -6.37
C LYS A 27 22.03 -25.65 -4.94
N TYR A 28 21.24 -25.31 -3.95
CA TYR A 28 21.65 -25.36 -2.54
C TYR A 28 21.07 -26.58 -1.79
N GLY A 29 20.43 -27.52 -2.50
CA GLY A 29 19.85 -28.72 -1.92
C GLY A 29 18.81 -28.40 -0.85
N LYS A 30 17.90 -27.44 -1.12
CA LYS A 30 16.85 -27.04 -0.19
C LYS A 30 15.49 -27.50 -0.66
N ASP A 31 14.80 -28.26 0.19
CA ASP A 31 13.46 -28.76 -0.09
C ASP A 31 12.37 -27.70 0.09
N VAL A 32 12.65 -26.67 0.90
CA VAL A 32 11.68 -25.64 1.24
C VAL A 32 12.26 -24.24 0.99
N VAL A 33 11.53 -23.44 0.23
CA VAL A 33 11.81 -22.02 0.02
C VAL A 33 10.67 -21.19 0.58
N ILE A 34 10.99 -20.25 1.45
CA ILE A 34 10.01 -19.32 2.04
C ILE A 34 10.24 -17.93 1.45
N PRO A 35 9.38 -17.46 0.53
CA PRO A 35 9.50 -16.11 0.00
C PRO A 35 9.11 -15.08 1.05
N GLY A 36 10.08 -14.30 1.51
CA GLY A 36 9.88 -13.21 2.46
C GLY A 36 9.74 -11.88 1.75
N MET A 37 8.79 -11.06 2.18
CA MET A 37 8.59 -9.72 1.62
C MET A 37 8.24 -8.70 2.69
N GLU A 38 8.57 -7.44 2.44
CA GLU A 38 8.13 -6.32 3.24
C GLU A 38 6.78 -5.83 2.71
N PRO A 39 5.72 -5.72 3.55
CA PRO A 39 4.40 -5.28 3.12
C PRO A 39 4.33 -3.77 2.91
N THR A 40 5.04 -3.26 1.91
CA THR A 40 5.02 -1.83 1.56
C THR A 40 3.88 -1.53 0.60
N GLY A 41 2.89 -0.78 1.04
CA GLY A 41 1.73 -0.40 0.24
C GLY A 41 0.94 -1.59 -0.27
N HIS A 42 0.56 -1.55 -1.56
CA HIS A 42 -0.25 -2.58 -2.21
C HIS A 42 0.54 -3.47 -3.20
N TYR A 43 1.80 -3.16 -3.45
CA TYR A 43 2.60 -3.81 -4.50
C TYR A 43 2.84 -5.30 -4.29
N TRP A 44 2.83 -5.75 -3.05
CA TRP A 44 3.06 -7.15 -2.67
C TRP A 44 1.85 -8.07 -2.94
N PHE A 45 0.62 -7.52 -3.06
CA PHE A 45 -0.60 -8.32 -3.18
C PHE A 45 -0.58 -9.26 -4.38
N ASN A 46 -0.23 -8.75 -5.56
CA ASN A 46 -0.24 -9.52 -6.79
C ASN A 46 0.77 -10.67 -6.72
N LEU A 47 2.00 -10.39 -6.28
CA LEU A 47 3.01 -11.42 -6.08
C LEU A 47 2.60 -12.41 -4.98
N GLY A 48 2.06 -11.92 -3.87
CA GLY A 48 1.60 -12.76 -2.76
C GLY A 48 0.49 -13.73 -3.18
N ALA A 49 -0.50 -13.25 -3.93
CA ALA A 49 -1.57 -14.07 -4.49
C ALA A 49 -1.01 -15.13 -5.45
N TYR A 50 -0.19 -14.71 -6.41
CA TYR A 50 0.45 -15.63 -7.35
C TYR A 50 1.24 -16.75 -6.64
N LEU A 51 2.01 -16.42 -5.61
CA LEU A 51 2.78 -17.39 -4.84
C LEU A 51 1.87 -18.38 -4.11
N GLN A 52 0.78 -17.90 -3.49
CA GLN A 52 -0.20 -18.77 -2.82
C GLN A 52 -0.90 -19.70 -3.81
N ASP A 53 -1.32 -19.21 -4.97
CA ASP A 53 -1.96 -20.02 -6.02
C ASP A 53 -1.02 -21.08 -6.59
N ASN A 54 0.30 -20.85 -6.49
CA ASN A 54 1.34 -21.82 -6.85
C ASN A 54 1.84 -22.68 -5.67
N GLY A 55 1.08 -22.75 -4.56
CA GLY A 55 1.36 -23.60 -3.41
C GLY A 55 2.50 -23.11 -2.50
N MET A 56 3.01 -21.91 -2.71
CA MET A 56 4.04 -21.33 -1.85
C MET A 56 3.39 -20.55 -0.69
N LYS A 57 4.12 -20.45 0.42
CA LYS A 57 3.66 -19.73 1.60
C LYS A 57 4.49 -18.44 1.77
N PRO A 58 4.12 -17.33 1.11
CA PRO A 58 4.81 -16.08 1.33
C PRO A 58 4.66 -15.60 2.77
N VAL A 59 5.68 -14.94 3.29
CA VAL A 59 5.68 -14.40 4.65
C VAL A 59 6.00 -12.92 4.64
N HIS A 60 5.47 -12.21 5.63
CA HIS A 60 5.72 -10.78 5.82
C HIS A 60 6.72 -10.55 6.94
N VAL A 61 7.70 -9.72 6.65
CA VAL A 61 8.62 -9.18 7.65
C VAL A 61 8.22 -7.75 8.00
N ASN A 62 8.17 -7.47 9.29
CA ASN A 62 7.78 -6.14 9.76
C ASN A 62 8.79 -5.07 9.30
N PRO A 63 8.36 -4.00 8.59
CA PRO A 63 9.23 -2.92 8.14
C PRO A 63 10.07 -2.30 9.25
N HIS A 64 9.53 -2.23 10.45
CA HIS A 64 10.26 -1.72 11.61
C HIS A 64 11.45 -2.62 12.00
N HIS A 65 11.28 -3.94 11.92
CA HIS A 65 12.38 -4.88 12.15
C HIS A 65 13.44 -4.77 11.06
N VAL A 66 13.02 -4.65 9.80
CA VAL A 66 13.96 -4.45 8.67
C VAL A 66 14.79 -3.18 8.90
N LYS A 67 14.13 -2.07 9.25
CA LYS A 67 14.82 -0.81 9.55
C LYS A 67 15.80 -0.95 10.70
N LYS A 68 15.37 -1.50 11.85
CA LYS A 68 16.24 -1.68 13.02
C LYS A 68 17.41 -2.60 12.77
N SER A 69 17.20 -3.73 12.07
CA SER A 69 18.29 -4.65 11.74
C SER A 69 19.35 -3.99 10.86
N LYS A 70 18.92 -3.14 9.91
CA LYS A 70 19.86 -2.34 9.11
C LYS A 70 20.67 -1.35 9.94
N GLU A 71 20.02 -0.68 10.89
CA GLU A 71 20.68 0.27 11.79
C GLU A 71 21.73 -0.43 12.69
N LEU A 72 21.48 -1.69 13.04
CA LEU A 72 22.44 -2.50 13.83
C LEU A 72 23.61 -3.03 12.99
N ASP A 73 23.35 -3.37 11.72
CA ASP A 73 24.37 -3.93 10.81
C ASP A 73 25.30 -2.86 10.22
N ASP A 74 24.84 -1.62 10.15
CA ASP A 74 25.56 -0.51 9.52
C ASP A 74 25.23 0.79 10.27
N ASN A 75 26.22 1.41 10.88
CA ASN A 75 26.12 2.76 11.47
C ASN A 75 25.81 3.85 10.43
N ASN A 76 25.47 3.48 9.21
CA ASN A 76 25.25 4.39 8.11
C ASN A 76 23.75 4.39 7.70
N PRO A 77 22.99 5.48 7.94
CA PRO A 77 21.55 5.56 7.70
C PRO A 77 21.17 5.60 6.20
N ASN A 78 22.10 5.38 5.28
CA ASN A 78 21.84 5.42 3.85
C ASN A 78 20.88 4.33 3.43
N LYS A 79 19.75 4.77 2.88
CA LYS A 79 18.74 3.93 2.24
C LYS A 79 19.37 3.20 1.05
N ASN A 80 19.60 1.89 1.18
CA ASN A 80 20.18 1.08 0.14
C ASN A 80 19.28 -0.12 -0.14
N ASP A 81 18.47 -0.02 -1.18
CA ASP A 81 17.49 -1.04 -1.58
C ASP A 81 18.13 -2.41 -1.90
N ARG A 82 19.46 -2.47 -2.10
CA ARG A 82 20.21 -3.72 -2.28
C ARG A 82 20.44 -4.51 -1.00
N LYS A 83 20.39 -3.85 0.16
CA LYS A 83 20.58 -4.50 1.48
C LYS A 83 19.28 -5.10 2.00
N ASP A 84 18.13 -4.59 1.58
CA ASP A 84 16.82 -4.97 2.06
C ASP A 84 16.51 -6.46 1.88
N PRO A 85 16.73 -7.07 0.69
CA PRO A 85 16.48 -8.48 0.50
C PRO A 85 17.32 -9.38 1.41
N LYS A 86 18.58 -9.01 1.70
CA LYS A 86 19.45 -9.75 2.60
C LYS A 86 18.95 -9.69 4.04
N THR A 87 18.57 -8.51 4.50
CA THR A 87 18.03 -8.30 5.85
C THR A 87 16.69 -9.05 6.01
N ILE A 88 15.81 -8.98 5.01
CA ILE A 88 14.55 -9.72 5.01
C ILE A 88 14.82 -11.21 5.09
N ALA A 89 15.74 -11.75 4.28
CA ALA A 89 16.08 -13.16 4.31
C ALA A 89 16.65 -13.61 5.66
N ALA A 90 17.48 -12.78 6.31
CA ALA A 90 18.01 -13.06 7.66
C ALA A 90 16.87 -13.12 8.69
N LEU A 91 15.96 -12.15 8.68
CA LEU A 91 14.81 -12.09 9.58
C LEU A 91 13.85 -13.29 9.38
N VAL A 92 13.64 -13.72 8.13
CA VAL A 92 12.87 -14.92 7.82
C VAL A 92 13.56 -16.16 8.38
N ASN A 93 14.88 -16.28 8.21
CA ASN A 93 15.65 -17.40 8.74
C ASN A 93 15.64 -17.46 10.28
N GLU A 94 15.54 -16.29 10.94
CA GLU A 94 15.41 -16.17 12.41
C GLU A 94 13.96 -16.42 12.90
N GLY A 95 13.00 -16.70 12.01
CA GLY A 95 11.60 -16.89 12.37
C GLY A 95 10.84 -15.59 12.68
N ARG A 96 11.40 -14.43 12.36
CA ARG A 96 10.80 -13.12 12.63
C ARG A 96 9.90 -12.67 11.50
N PHE A 97 8.85 -13.41 11.26
CA PHE A 97 7.88 -13.15 10.20
C PHE A 97 6.46 -13.47 10.63
N SER A 98 5.50 -13.07 9.83
CA SER A 98 4.09 -13.43 9.95
C SER A 98 3.54 -13.90 8.62
N TYR A 99 2.51 -14.74 8.65
CA TYR A 99 1.80 -15.12 7.44
C TYR A 99 0.78 -14.06 7.08
N PRO A 100 0.80 -13.52 5.86
CA PRO A 100 -0.19 -12.54 5.43
C PRO A 100 -1.54 -13.21 5.23
N TYR A 101 -2.59 -12.53 5.66
CA TYR A 101 -3.93 -12.88 5.23
C TYR A 101 -4.23 -12.18 3.90
N ILE A 102 -4.35 -12.96 2.83
CA ILE A 102 -4.76 -12.48 1.52
C ILE A 102 -6.23 -12.89 1.35
N PRO A 103 -7.16 -11.94 1.42
CA PRO A 103 -8.58 -12.25 1.26
C PRO A 103 -8.85 -12.70 -0.17
N THR A 104 -9.71 -13.71 -0.32
CA THR A 104 -10.17 -14.25 -1.61
C THR A 104 -11.68 -14.17 -1.72
N GLY A 105 -12.21 -14.27 -2.95
CA GLY A 105 -13.66 -14.23 -3.22
C GLY A 105 -14.32 -12.97 -2.66
N VAL A 106 -15.48 -13.14 -2.03
CA VAL A 106 -16.30 -12.04 -1.48
C VAL A 106 -15.53 -11.14 -0.50
N TYR A 107 -14.62 -11.69 0.28
CA TYR A 107 -13.81 -10.91 1.23
C TYR A 107 -12.81 -9.98 0.53
N ALA A 108 -12.27 -10.39 -0.63
CA ALA A 108 -11.42 -9.53 -1.44
C ALA A 108 -12.22 -8.36 -2.03
N GLU A 109 -13.45 -8.63 -2.51
CA GLU A 109 -14.36 -7.61 -3.02
C GLU A 109 -14.76 -6.61 -1.93
N ILE A 110 -15.17 -7.11 -0.74
CA ILE A 110 -15.51 -6.26 0.40
C ILE A 110 -14.34 -5.36 0.78
N ARG A 111 -13.13 -5.88 0.82
CA ARG A 111 -11.92 -5.09 1.12
C ARG A 111 -11.71 -3.98 0.08
N SER A 112 -11.81 -4.32 -1.20
CA SER A 112 -11.65 -3.35 -2.29
C SER A 112 -12.72 -2.26 -2.24
N LEU A 113 -13.99 -2.63 -2.07
CA LEU A 113 -15.10 -1.70 -1.96
C LEU A 113 -15.00 -0.81 -0.72
N SER A 114 -14.56 -1.37 0.42
CA SER A 114 -14.34 -0.60 1.65
C SER A 114 -13.24 0.45 1.46
N ASN A 115 -12.15 0.11 0.79
CA ASN A 115 -11.09 1.06 0.47
C ASN A 115 -11.56 2.16 -0.49
N LEU A 116 -12.30 1.82 -1.53
CA LEU A 116 -12.90 2.80 -2.46
C LEU A 116 -13.86 3.74 -1.73
N ARG A 117 -14.70 3.19 -0.84
CA ARG A 117 -15.60 4.00 -0.01
C ARG A 117 -14.84 4.99 0.87
N LEU A 118 -13.75 4.56 1.51
CA LEU A 118 -12.93 5.45 2.34
C LEU A 118 -12.29 6.57 1.50
N GLN A 119 -11.74 6.25 0.33
CA GLN A 119 -11.17 7.24 -0.59
C GLN A 119 -12.23 8.26 -1.04
N ALA A 120 -13.41 7.81 -1.44
CA ALA A 120 -14.50 8.70 -1.82
C ALA A 120 -14.93 9.61 -0.64
N GLN A 121 -14.97 9.09 0.58
CA GLN A 121 -15.30 9.86 1.77
C GLN A 121 -14.24 10.95 2.07
N GLU A 122 -12.97 10.62 1.90
CA GLU A 122 -11.88 11.60 2.04
C GLU A 122 -11.97 12.71 0.98
N GLU A 123 -12.26 12.35 -0.26
CA GLU A 123 -12.43 13.34 -1.34
C GLU A 123 -13.62 14.26 -1.08
N ILE A 124 -14.76 13.71 -0.65
CA ILE A 124 -15.92 14.51 -0.25
C ILE A 124 -15.53 15.50 0.87
N THR A 125 -14.75 15.05 1.84
CA THR A 125 -14.28 15.90 2.94
C THR A 125 -13.36 17.01 2.43
N ARG A 126 -12.43 16.70 1.52
CA ARG A 126 -11.55 17.70 0.88
C ARG A 126 -12.36 18.76 0.12
N ILE A 127 -13.37 18.33 -0.64
CA ILE A 127 -14.24 19.24 -1.40
C ILE A 127 -15.04 20.13 -0.45
N LYS A 128 -15.65 19.56 0.60
CA LYS A 128 -16.37 20.34 1.62
C LYS A 128 -15.47 21.40 2.27
N ASN A 129 -14.25 21.06 2.60
CA ASN A 129 -13.29 21.99 3.18
C ASN A 129 -12.91 23.12 2.19
N ARG A 130 -12.76 22.80 0.90
CA ARG A 130 -12.53 23.81 -0.15
C ARG A 130 -13.70 24.77 -0.28
N ILE A 131 -14.92 24.25 -0.27
CA ILE A 131 -16.15 25.07 -0.31
C ILE A 131 -16.25 25.96 0.93
N ALA A 132 -16.02 25.41 2.12
CA ALA A 132 -16.04 26.17 3.36
C ALA A 132 -14.99 27.28 3.37
N ARG A 133 -13.79 27.00 2.85
CA ARG A 133 -12.72 28.01 2.70
C ARG A 133 -13.12 29.09 1.70
N TRP A 134 -13.71 28.71 0.55
CA TRP A 134 -14.18 29.65 -0.44
C TRP A 134 -15.22 30.61 0.13
N PHE A 135 -16.23 30.10 0.84
CA PHE A 135 -17.21 30.94 1.53
C PHE A 135 -16.55 31.87 2.55
N SER A 136 -15.59 31.41 3.32
CA SER A 136 -14.91 32.23 4.31
C SER A 136 -14.12 33.39 3.70
N ILE A 137 -13.70 33.29 2.45
CA ILE A 137 -12.92 34.30 1.74
C ILE A 137 -13.85 35.29 0.99
N TYR A 138 -14.84 34.78 0.28
CA TYR A 138 -15.60 35.54 -0.70
C TYR A 138 -17.02 35.86 -0.24
N PHE A 139 -17.60 35.09 0.70
CA PHE A 139 -18.96 35.28 1.17
C PHE A 139 -19.09 34.82 2.66
N PRO A 140 -18.39 35.46 3.60
CA PRO A 140 -18.38 35.07 5.01
C PRO A 140 -19.79 35.17 5.66
N GLU A 141 -20.64 36.11 5.23
CA GLU A 141 -21.99 36.32 5.76
C GLU A 141 -22.95 35.18 5.47
N ILE A 142 -22.63 34.29 4.53
CA ILE A 142 -23.51 33.15 4.21
C ILE A 142 -23.80 32.27 5.42
N LYS A 143 -22.88 32.24 6.41
CA LYS A 143 -23.03 31.44 7.65
C LYS A 143 -24.12 31.97 8.57
N GLU A 144 -24.49 33.26 8.44
CA GLU A 144 -25.59 33.87 9.17
C GLU A 144 -26.93 33.38 8.66
N VAL A 145 -27.03 33.12 7.36
CA VAL A 145 -28.23 32.63 6.69
C VAL A 145 -28.27 31.11 6.63
N TYR A 146 -27.14 30.47 6.36
CA TYR A 146 -27.00 29.01 6.22
C TYR A 146 -26.01 28.45 7.23
N LYS A 147 -26.51 27.70 8.21
CA LYS A 147 -25.65 27.01 9.21
C LYS A 147 -24.66 26.02 8.57
N ASN A 148 -25.06 25.42 7.45
CA ASN A 148 -24.22 24.48 6.70
C ASN A 148 -24.22 24.83 5.20
N PRO A 149 -23.33 25.75 4.75
CA PRO A 149 -23.24 26.15 3.35
C PRO A 149 -22.84 25.01 2.41
N GLY A 150 -22.19 23.96 2.92
CA GLY A 150 -21.82 22.77 2.16
C GLY A 150 -22.95 21.73 1.98
N ALA A 151 -24.16 22.02 2.50
CA ALA A 151 -25.34 21.20 2.25
C ALA A 151 -25.90 21.45 0.84
N VAL A 152 -26.83 20.62 0.41
CA VAL A 152 -27.43 20.67 -0.93
C VAL A 152 -27.94 22.07 -1.28
N SER A 153 -28.65 22.73 -0.36
CA SER A 153 -29.18 24.08 -0.56
C SER A 153 -28.08 25.12 -0.77
N GLY A 154 -27.00 25.09 0.01
CA GLY A 154 -25.87 25.99 -0.19
C GLY A 154 -25.13 25.76 -1.52
N LEU A 155 -25.00 24.48 -1.93
CA LEU A 155 -24.43 24.15 -3.23
C LEU A 155 -25.31 24.59 -4.40
N MET A 156 -26.63 24.55 -4.26
CA MET A 156 -27.56 25.08 -5.26
C MET A 156 -27.40 26.61 -5.42
N ILE A 157 -27.23 27.35 -4.33
CA ILE A 157 -26.97 28.80 -4.38
C ILE A 157 -25.66 29.07 -5.12
N LEU A 158 -24.58 28.36 -4.78
CA LEU A 158 -23.30 28.51 -5.49
C LEU A 158 -23.39 28.24 -6.99
N LYS A 159 -24.33 27.39 -7.40
CA LYS A 159 -24.53 27.07 -8.81
C LYS A 159 -25.20 28.22 -9.57
N VAL A 160 -26.06 28.99 -8.91
CA VAL A 160 -26.86 30.06 -9.50
C VAL A 160 -26.21 31.44 -9.31
N ALA A 161 -25.67 31.66 -8.12
CA ALA A 161 -25.04 32.92 -7.70
C ALA A 161 -23.67 32.58 -7.05
N PRO A 162 -22.62 32.40 -7.85
CA PRO A 162 -21.31 32.00 -7.34
C PRO A 162 -20.58 33.12 -6.58
N LEU A 163 -20.95 34.40 -6.82
CA LEU A 163 -20.34 35.52 -6.14
C LEU A 163 -21.38 36.35 -5.36
N PRO A 164 -20.98 37.04 -4.29
CA PRO A 164 -21.90 37.87 -3.46
C PRO A 164 -22.63 38.98 -4.23
N LYS A 165 -22.06 39.40 -5.34
CA LYS A 165 -22.64 40.44 -6.21
C LYS A 165 -23.67 39.89 -7.21
N ASP A 166 -23.79 38.62 -7.37
CA ASP A 166 -24.73 37.94 -8.28
C ASP A 166 -26.09 37.77 -7.59
#